data_a82a9a07f77804c4f2ab4a54a922f825
#
_entry.id   a82a9a07f77804c4f2ab4a54a922f825
#
_cell.length_a   1.000
_cell.length_b   1.000
_cell.length_c   1.000
_cell.angle_alpha   90.00
_cell.angle_beta   90.00
_cell.angle_gamma   90.00
#
_symmetry.space_group_name_H-M   'P 1'
#
loop_
_entity.id
_entity.type
_entity.pdbx_description
1 polymer ?
#
loop_
_entity_poly.entity_id
_entity_poly.type
_entity_poly.pdbx_seq_one_letter_code
_entity_poly.pdbx_strand_id
1 'polypeptide(L)'
;MTEATERLPRVAGLDRRRAFAVISEAVWWVTIVDGNFVRYHPEIYDSELAGRSNASRLEVEETLAGLRFVRNQIGHDIDRGDFIRGISGAAGPPHARDWTWTSLPEPTGELMSPRGLEWEMTRYKAYQSRLAGRPVVATFRCAASFLKIVAAGVTPAEEVAAD
;
A
#
# COMPACT_ATOMS: atom_id res chain seq x y z
N MET A 1 -12.61 0.84 -2.62
CA MET A 1 -11.30 0.15 -2.66
C MET A 1 -11.15 -0.69 -3.93
N THR A 2 -12.12 -1.51 -4.28
CA THR A 2 -12.06 -2.44 -5.43
C THR A 2 -11.74 -1.73 -6.74
N GLU A 3 -12.41 -0.61 -7.04
CA GLU A 3 -12.23 0.12 -8.31
C GLU A 3 -10.83 0.74 -8.46
N ALA A 4 -10.26 1.34 -7.39
CA ALA A 4 -8.92 1.93 -7.44
C ALA A 4 -7.83 0.86 -7.66
N THR A 5 -7.97 -0.31 -7.02
CA THR A 5 -7.03 -1.42 -7.20
C THR A 5 -7.21 -2.15 -8.55
N GLU A 6 -8.40 -2.13 -9.13
CA GLU A 6 -8.69 -2.69 -10.45
C GLU A 6 -8.12 -1.83 -11.60
N ARG A 7 -7.90 -0.53 -11.36
CA ARG A 7 -7.23 0.35 -12.33
C ARG A 7 -5.72 0.13 -12.40
N LEU A 8 -5.10 -0.43 -11.36
CA LEU A 8 -3.65 -0.61 -11.29
C LEU A 8 -3.03 -1.45 -12.41
N PRO A 9 -3.65 -2.55 -12.90
CA PRO A 9 -3.12 -3.28 -14.05
C PRO A 9 -3.04 -2.43 -15.33
N ARG A 10 -3.84 -1.36 -15.45
CA ARG A 10 -3.85 -0.44 -16.59
C ARG A 10 -2.78 0.65 -16.50
N VAL A 11 -2.08 0.74 -15.36
CA VAL A 11 -1.03 1.74 -15.13
C VAL A 11 0.23 1.45 -15.96
N ALA A 12 0.43 0.20 -16.37
CA ALA A 12 1.61 -0.24 -17.11
C ALA A 12 1.89 0.55 -18.41
N GLY A 13 0.87 1.11 -19.05
CA GLY A 13 1.01 1.90 -20.29
C GLY A 13 1.00 3.42 -20.08
N LEU A 14 0.86 3.91 -18.86
CA LEU A 14 0.72 5.34 -18.59
C LEU A 14 2.08 6.04 -18.56
N ASP A 15 2.07 7.35 -18.86
CA ASP A 15 3.18 8.22 -18.54
C ASP A 15 3.33 8.35 -17.00
N ARG A 16 4.51 8.84 -16.57
CA ARG A 16 4.86 8.93 -15.15
C ARG A 16 3.85 9.75 -14.34
N ARG A 17 3.34 10.86 -14.88
CA ARG A 17 2.42 11.75 -14.18
C ARG A 17 1.07 11.09 -13.93
N ARG A 18 0.54 10.40 -14.94
CA ARG A 18 -0.72 9.66 -14.82
C ARG A 18 -0.57 8.44 -13.91
N ALA A 19 0.55 7.71 -14.03
CA ALA A 19 0.85 6.60 -13.16
C ALA A 19 0.95 7.06 -11.69
N PHE A 20 1.66 8.17 -11.43
CA PHE A 20 1.74 8.79 -10.11
C PHE A 20 0.35 9.10 -9.54
N ALA A 21 -0.54 9.74 -10.30
CA ALA A 21 -1.87 10.09 -9.83
C ALA A 21 -2.69 8.85 -9.42
N VAL A 22 -2.72 7.82 -10.28
CA VAL A 22 -3.46 6.58 -10.00
C VAL A 22 -2.87 5.82 -8.81
N ILE A 23 -1.54 5.73 -8.72
CA ILE A 23 -0.87 5.04 -7.60
C ILE A 23 -1.09 5.81 -6.30
N SER A 24 -1.01 7.14 -6.31
CA SER A 24 -1.28 7.97 -5.13
C SER A 24 -2.71 7.81 -4.64
N GLU A 25 -3.69 7.80 -5.54
CA GLU A 25 -5.09 7.54 -5.21
C GLU A 25 -5.25 6.16 -4.54
N ALA A 26 -4.62 5.12 -5.10
CA ALA A 26 -4.66 3.77 -4.54
C ALA A 26 -4.00 3.70 -3.15
N VAL A 27 -2.87 4.38 -2.93
CA VAL A 27 -2.21 4.49 -1.61
C VAL A 27 -3.15 5.12 -0.59
N TRP A 28 -3.81 6.23 -0.94
CA TRP A 28 -4.77 6.90 -0.07
C TRP A 28 -5.91 5.97 0.34
N TRP A 29 -6.56 5.34 -0.63
CA TRP A 29 -7.70 4.46 -0.35
C TRP A 29 -7.32 3.24 0.49
N VAL A 30 -6.22 2.56 0.18
CA VAL A 30 -5.76 1.40 0.96
C VAL A 30 -5.46 1.80 2.40
N THR A 31 -4.76 2.91 2.61
CA THR A 31 -4.39 3.34 3.97
C THR A 31 -5.56 3.90 4.78
N ILE A 32 -6.59 4.47 4.14
CA ILE A 32 -7.82 4.88 4.81
C ILE A 32 -8.63 3.65 5.24
N VAL A 33 -8.82 2.67 4.35
CA VAL A 33 -9.57 1.45 4.66
C VAL A 33 -8.87 0.66 5.77
N ASP A 34 -7.55 0.50 5.68
CA ASP A 34 -6.72 -0.13 6.70
C ASP A 34 -6.86 0.58 8.06
N GLY A 35 -6.73 1.90 8.09
CA GLY A 35 -6.91 2.69 9.31
C GLY A 35 -8.31 2.58 9.92
N ASN A 36 -9.35 2.48 9.08
CA ASN A 36 -10.72 2.29 9.52
C ASN A 36 -10.93 0.91 10.15
N PHE A 37 -10.39 -0.16 9.55
CA PHE A 37 -10.48 -1.49 10.14
C PHE A 37 -9.75 -1.57 11.49
N VAL A 38 -8.54 -1.05 11.58
CA VAL A 38 -7.79 -0.98 12.85
C VAL A 38 -8.56 -0.20 13.93
N ARG A 39 -9.26 0.88 13.55
CA ARG A 39 -9.97 1.73 14.50
C ARG A 39 -11.33 1.19 14.92
N TYR A 40 -12.11 0.66 13.99
CA TYR A 40 -13.53 0.35 14.21
C TYR A 40 -13.81 -1.15 14.30
N HIS A 41 -12.88 -2.01 13.83
CA HIS A 41 -13.02 -3.47 13.84
C HIS A 41 -11.72 -4.16 14.27
N PRO A 42 -11.08 -3.72 15.39
CA PRO A 42 -9.76 -4.22 15.81
C PRO A 42 -9.78 -5.73 16.06
N GLU A 43 -10.85 -6.26 16.66
CA GLU A 43 -10.93 -7.68 16.99
C GLU A 43 -10.89 -8.58 15.74
N ILE A 44 -11.62 -8.20 14.69
CA ILE A 44 -11.62 -8.93 13.41
C ILE A 44 -10.27 -8.78 12.73
N TYR A 45 -9.74 -7.56 12.69
CA TYR A 45 -8.45 -7.26 12.08
C TYR A 45 -7.31 -8.07 12.72
N ASP A 46 -7.23 -8.09 14.04
CA ASP A 46 -6.20 -8.82 14.80
C ASP A 46 -6.38 -10.33 14.69
N SER A 47 -7.62 -10.83 14.69
CA SER A 47 -7.93 -12.23 14.48
C SER A 47 -7.46 -12.72 13.11
N GLU A 48 -7.72 -11.95 12.04
CA GLU A 48 -7.29 -12.27 10.69
C GLU A 48 -5.76 -12.22 10.53
N LEU A 49 -5.08 -11.34 11.24
CA LEU A 49 -3.63 -11.33 11.31
C LEU A 49 -3.09 -12.55 12.08
N ALA A 50 -3.67 -12.86 13.23
CA ALA A 50 -3.23 -13.96 14.08
C ALA A 50 -3.44 -15.34 13.43
N GLY A 51 -4.46 -15.49 12.59
CA GLY A 51 -4.72 -16.71 11.82
C GLY A 51 -3.71 -17.02 10.72
N ARG A 52 -2.77 -16.09 10.45
CA ARG A 52 -1.74 -16.26 9.41
C ARG A 52 -0.47 -16.89 9.97
N SER A 53 0.34 -17.50 9.09
CA SER A 53 1.72 -17.85 9.45
C SER A 53 2.52 -16.58 9.78
N ASN A 54 3.52 -16.69 10.64
CA ASN A 54 4.36 -15.55 11.04
C ASN A 54 4.94 -14.79 9.82
N ALA A 55 5.38 -15.51 8.78
CA ALA A 55 5.92 -14.91 7.56
C ALA A 55 4.85 -14.11 6.81
N SER A 56 3.64 -14.67 6.64
CA SER A 56 2.53 -14.00 5.94
C SER A 56 1.97 -12.82 6.74
N ARG A 57 1.93 -12.94 8.07
CA ARG A 57 1.55 -11.84 8.95
C ARG A 57 2.52 -10.67 8.82
N LEU A 58 3.82 -10.94 8.96
CA LEU A 58 4.87 -9.92 8.85
C LEU A 58 4.85 -9.26 7.46
N GLU A 59 4.62 -10.03 6.40
CA GLU A 59 4.49 -9.49 5.05
C GLU A 59 3.36 -8.47 4.94
N VAL A 60 2.18 -8.78 5.48
CA VAL A 60 1.02 -7.88 5.46
C VAL A 60 1.28 -6.62 6.31
N GLU A 61 1.73 -6.80 7.56
CA GLU A 61 2.00 -5.70 8.50
C GLU A 61 3.04 -4.72 7.93
N GLU A 62 4.15 -5.22 7.40
CA GLU A 62 5.19 -4.39 6.80
C GLU A 62 4.73 -3.76 5.48
N THR A 63 3.93 -4.45 4.66
CA THR A 63 3.37 -3.88 3.43
C THR A 63 2.47 -2.69 3.74
N LEU A 64 1.55 -2.82 4.69
CA LEU A 64 0.64 -1.75 5.10
C LEU A 64 1.39 -0.59 5.77
N ALA A 65 2.38 -0.90 6.62
CA ALA A 65 3.25 0.11 7.23
C ALA A 65 4.04 0.89 6.17
N GLY A 66 4.61 0.22 5.18
CA GLY A 66 5.29 0.84 4.04
C GLY A 66 4.37 1.73 3.19
N LEU A 67 3.12 1.31 2.96
CA LEU A 67 2.13 2.15 2.26
C LEU A 67 1.73 3.38 3.07
N ARG A 68 1.64 3.29 4.40
CA ARG A 68 1.43 4.46 5.27
C ARG A 68 2.60 5.43 5.21
N PHE A 69 3.85 4.92 5.09
CA PHE A 69 5.02 5.76 4.84
C PHE A 69 4.88 6.52 3.52
N VAL A 70 4.60 5.82 2.41
CA VAL A 70 4.41 6.44 1.09
C VAL A 70 3.31 7.51 1.12
N ARG A 71 2.18 7.23 1.79
CA ARG A 71 1.09 8.20 1.94
C ARG A 71 1.56 9.50 2.60
N ASN A 72 2.36 9.39 3.66
CA ASN A 72 2.89 10.56 4.36
C ASN A 72 3.83 11.35 3.44
N GLN A 73 4.69 10.68 2.67
CA GLN A 73 5.59 11.34 1.72
C GLN A 73 4.80 12.08 0.61
N ILE A 74 3.74 11.47 0.06
CA ILE A 74 2.86 12.11 -0.92
C ILE A 74 2.18 13.36 -0.34
N GLY A 75 1.75 13.31 0.93
CA GLY A 75 1.06 14.41 1.60
C GLY A 75 1.95 15.62 1.90
N HIS A 76 3.26 15.40 2.04
CA HIS A 76 4.22 16.45 2.39
C HIS A 76 5.00 17.00 1.20
N ASP A 77 5.09 16.26 0.10
CA ASP A 77 5.97 16.60 -1.02
C ASP A 77 5.36 16.16 -2.36
N ILE A 78 4.31 16.87 -2.79
CA ILE A 78 3.53 16.55 -3.99
C ILE A 78 4.38 16.57 -5.27
N ASP A 79 5.48 17.33 -5.31
CA ASP A 79 6.34 17.45 -6.48
C ASP A 79 7.31 16.27 -6.66
N ARG A 80 7.50 15.44 -5.63
CA ARG A 80 8.38 14.28 -5.71
C ARG A 80 7.65 13.04 -6.22
N GLY A 81 7.31 13.01 -7.49
CA GLY A 81 6.96 11.77 -8.19
C GLY A 81 8.09 10.72 -8.18
N ASP A 82 9.06 10.86 -7.27
CA ASP A 82 10.30 10.07 -7.23
C ASP A 82 10.12 8.72 -6.53
N PHE A 83 8.97 8.46 -5.92
CA PHE A 83 8.72 7.18 -5.24
C PHE A 83 8.34 6.04 -6.20
N ILE A 84 8.15 6.32 -7.50
CA ILE A 84 7.91 5.29 -8.51
C ILE A 84 8.84 5.45 -9.71
N ARG A 85 9.26 4.32 -10.26
CA ARG A 85 10.10 4.22 -11.45
C ARG A 85 9.50 3.24 -12.43
N GLY A 86 9.37 3.66 -13.69
CA GLY A 86 9.01 2.75 -14.79
C GLY A 86 10.20 1.89 -15.17
N ILE A 87 10.01 0.57 -15.24
CA ILE A 87 10.98 -0.37 -15.79
C ILE A 87 10.47 -0.81 -17.15
N SER A 88 11.28 -0.63 -18.20
CA SER A 88 11.03 -1.24 -19.49
C SER A 88 11.49 -2.69 -19.41
N GLY A 89 10.56 -3.65 -19.46
CA GLY A 89 10.92 -5.06 -19.53
C GLY A 89 11.62 -5.38 -20.86
N ALA A 90 12.71 -6.11 -20.81
CA ALA A 90 13.48 -6.52 -21.98
C ALA A 90 12.72 -7.49 -22.92
N ALA A 91 11.54 -8.00 -22.53
CA ALA A 91 10.79 -9.02 -23.22
C ALA A 91 9.31 -8.66 -23.52
N GLY A 92 8.88 -7.41 -23.25
CA GLY A 92 7.51 -6.97 -23.50
C GLY A 92 7.42 -5.96 -24.66
N PRO A 93 6.20 -5.71 -25.19
CA PRO A 93 6.02 -4.65 -26.16
C PRO A 93 6.53 -3.31 -25.59
N PRO A 94 7.10 -2.40 -26.42
CA PRO A 94 7.79 -1.19 -25.99
C PRO A 94 6.96 -0.22 -25.13
N HIS A 95 5.69 -0.52 -24.89
CA HIS A 95 4.73 0.26 -24.12
C HIS A 95 4.35 -0.35 -22.76
N ALA A 96 4.81 -1.57 -22.44
CA ALA A 96 4.55 -2.18 -21.14
C ALA A 96 5.63 -1.76 -20.14
N ARG A 97 5.42 -0.65 -19.49
CA ARG A 97 6.26 -0.22 -18.35
C ARG A 97 5.64 -0.71 -17.07
N ASP A 98 6.26 -1.66 -16.41
CA ASP A 98 5.92 -1.96 -15.04
C ASP A 98 6.45 -0.86 -14.12
N TRP A 99 5.66 -0.51 -13.11
CA TRP A 99 6.05 0.48 -12.12
C TRP A 99 6.58 -0.20 -10.87
N THR A 100 7.72 0.28 -10.39
CA THR A 100 8.35 -0.18 -9.15
C THR A 100 8.52 0.98 -8.19
N TRP A 101 8.48 0.65 -6.90
CA TRP A 101 8.82 1.59 -5.85
C TRP A 101 10.32 1.90 -5.91
N THR A 102 10.70 3.16 -5.78
CA THR A 102 12.10 3.58 -5.66
C THR A 102 12.56 3.50 -4.22
N SER A 103 13.87 3.54 -3.97
CA SER A 103 14.38 3.80 -2.64
C SER A 103 14.14 5.27 -2.29
N LEU A 104 13.61 5.51 -1.10
CA LEU A 104 13.37 6.86 -0.58
C LEU A 104 14.40 7.20 0.50
N PRO A 105 14.71 8.50 0.71
CA PRO A 105 15.62 8.92 1.78
C PRO A 105 15.02 8.62 3.16
N GLU A 106 15.89 8.49 4.12
CA GLU A 106 15.51 8.33 5.52
C GLU A 106 14.81 9.59 6.05
N PRO A 107 13.74 9.44 6.86
CA PRO A 107 13.07 10.59 7.45
C PRO A 107 14.01 11.40 8.33
N THR A 108 13.99 12.71 8.16
CA THR A 108 14.72 13.64 9.03
C THR A 108 13.80 14.16 10.12
N GLY A 109 14.31 14.30 11.36
CA GLY A 109 13.52 14.72 12.51
C GLY A 109 13.19 16.22 12.60
N GLU A 110 13.54 17.03 11.59
CA GLU A 110 13.51 18.50 11.67
C GLU A 110 12.13 19.09 12.01
N LEU A 111 11.05 18.41 11.62
CA LEU A 111 9.67 18.87 11.84
C LEU A 111 8.81 17.89 12.65
N MET A 112 9.43 16.87 13.26
CA MET A 112 8.72 15.81 13.96
C MET A 112 9.05 15.81 15.45
N SER A 113 8.07 15.40 16.28
CA SER A 113 8.37 15.03 17.66
C SER A 113 9.24 13.76 17.70
N PRO A 114 10.02 13.51 18.77
CA PRO A 114 10.83 12.29 18.89
C PRO A 114 10.00 11.00 18.67
N ARG A 115 8.80 10.94 19.23
CA ARG A 115 7.87 9.82 19.05
C ARG A 115 7.35 9.72 17.63
N GLY A 116 7.10 10.85 16.98
CA GLY A 116 6.68 10.89 15.57
C GLY A 116 7.77 10.36 14.65
N LEU A 117 9.02 10.74 14.91
CA LEU A 117 10.17 10.23 14.14
C LEU A 117 10.36 8.73 14.33
N GLU A 118 10.25 8.19 15.54
CA GLU A 118 10.35 6.76 15.82
C GLU A 118 9.30 5.94 15.02
N TRP A 119 8.07 6.43 14.99
CA TRP A 119 6.99 5.81 14.21
C TRP A 119 7.24 5.87 12.71
N GLU A 120 7.72 7.01 12.21
CA GLU A 120 8.02 7.17 10.80
C GLU A 120 9.24 6.34 10.38
N MET A 121 10.24 6.21 11.24
CA MET A 121 11.38 5.32 11.05
C MET A 121 10.97 3.83 10.96
N THR A 122 10.01 3.41 11.78
CA THR A 122 9.47 2.04 11.71
C THR A 122 8.79 1.79 10.37
N ARG A 123 8.00 2.74 9.89
CA ARG A 123 7.33 2.67 8.57
C ARG A 123 8.33 2.75 7.42
N TYR A 124 9.37 3.57 7.55
CA TYR A 124 10.45 3.65 6.57
C TYR A 124 11.20 2.32 6.43
N LYS A 125 11.54 1.68 7.55
CA LYS A 125 12.19 0.34 7.52
C LYS A 125 11.29 -0.69 6.83
N ALA A 126 10.01 -0.68 7.11
CA ALA A 126 9.02 -1.53 6.44
C ALA A 126 8.94 -1.22 4.94
N TYR A 127 8.95 0.04 4.55
CA TYR A 127 9.01 0.46 3.15
C TYR A 127 10.26 -0.08 2.44
N GLN A 128 11.44 0.10 3.01
CA GLN A 128 12.69 -0.38 2.44
C GLN A 128 12.72 -1.92 2.33
N SER A 129 12.19 -2.62 3.33
CA SER A 129 12.13 -4.08 3.35
C SER A 129 11.16 -4.66 2.31
N ARG A 130 9.98 -4.06 2.15
CA ARG A 130 8.85 -4.67 1.42
C ARG A 130 8.45 -3.99 0.12
N LEU A 131 8.67 -2.69 0.00
CA LEU A 131 8.22 -1.95 -1.17
C LEU A 131 9.38 -1.57 -2.09
N ALA A 132 10.44 -0.98 -1.58
CA ALA A 132 11.55 -0.47 -2.38
C ALA A 132 12.09 -1.53 -3.36
N GLY A 133 12.17 -1.17 -4.64
CA GLY A 133 12.60 -2.06 -5.72
C GLY A 133 11.57 -3.10 -6.17
N ARG A 134 10.38 -3.16 -5.57
CA ARG A 134 9.35 -4.15 -5.91
C ARG A 134 8.27 -3.58 -6.82
N PRO A 135 7.57 -4.44 -7.59
CA PRO A 135 6.45 -4.02 -8.43
C PRO A 135 5.32 -3.41 -7.59
N VAL A 136 4.84 -2.25 -7.99
CA VAL A 136 3.72 -1.54 -7.33
C VAL A 136 2.47 -2.41 -7.25
N VAL A 137 2.13 -3.10 -8.34
CA VAL A 137 0.94 -3.98 -8.42
C VAL A 137 1.01 -5.13 -7.41
N ALA A 138 2.19 -5.70 -7.16
CA ALA A 138 2.36 -6.79 -6.18
C ALA A 138 2.07 -6.30 -4.75
N THR A 139 2.54 -5.10 -4.39
CA THR A 139 2.26 -4.46 -3.10
C THR A 139 0.76 -4.29 -2.86
N PHE A 140 0.06 -3.71 -3.83
CA PHE A 140 -1.38 -3.51 -3.70
C PHE A 140 -2.17 -4.82 -3.70
N ARG A 141 -1.72 -5.85 -4.41
CA ARG A 141 -2.34 -7.17 -4.37
C ARG A 141 -2.25 -7.78 -2.98
N CYS A 142 -1.10 -7.70 -2.33
CA CYS A 142 -0.89 -8.16 -0.95
C CYS A 142 -1.86 -7.43 0.01
N ALA A 143 -1.83 -6.10 0.02
CA ALA A 143 -2.68 -5.29 0.89
C ALA A 143 -4.18 -5.53 0.64
N ALA A 144 -4.62 -5.51 -0.63
CA ALA A 144 -6.03 -5.69 -0.99
C ALA A 144 -6.54 -7.10 -0.64
N SER A 145 -5.73 -8.13 -0.80
CA SER A 145 -6.11 -9.51 -0.43
C SER A 145 -6.40 -9.61 1.07
N PHE A 146 -5.57 -9.00 1.90
CA PHE A 146 -5.80 -8.98 3.35
C PHE A 146 -7.05 -8.18 3.72
N LEU A 147 -7.16 -6.94 3.23
CA LEU A 147 -8.28 -6.07 3.58
C LEU A 147 -9.64 -6.60 3.09
N LYS A 148 -9.67 -7.38 1.99
CA LYS A 148 -10.88 -8.09 1.54
C LYS A 148 -11.32 -9.17 2.53
N ILE A 149 -10.38 -9.91 3.12
CA ILE A 149 -10.69 -10.93 4.14
C ILE A 149 -11.26 -10.26 5.39
N VAL A 150 -10.62 -9.19 5.88
CA VAL A 150 -11.14 -8.42 7.02
C VAL A 150 -12.54 -7.88 6.72
N ALA A 151 -12.77 -7.33 5.52
CA ALA A 151 -14.09 -6.83 5.11
C ALA A 151 -15.16 -7.92 5.12
N ALA A 152 -14.84 -9.13 4.68
CA ALA A 152 -15.78 -10.26 4.72
C ALA A 152 -16.15 -10.66 6.15
N GLY A 153 -15.23 -10.54 7.11
CA GLY A 153 -15.50 -10.78 8.52
C GLY A 153 -16.38 -9.71 9.20
N VAL A 154 -16.41 -8.49 8.64
CA VAL A 154 -17.24 -7.38 9.15
C VAL A 154 -18.67 -7.45 8.64
N THR A 155 -18.90 -8.00 7.44
CA THR A 155 -20.23 -8.08 6.84
C THR A 155 -21.04 -9.20 7.54
N PRO A 156 -22.19 -8.92 8.20
CA PRO A 156 -23.00 -9.97 8.81
C PRO A 156 -23.44 -10.99 7.75
N ALA A 157 -23.39 -12.28 8.10
CA ALA A 157 -23.82 -13.37 7.21
C ALA A 157 -25.33 -13.35 6.86
N GLU A 158 -26.11 -12.47 7.47
CA GLU A 158 -27.55 -12.37 7.30
C GLU A 158 -28.03 -11.65 6.01
N GLU A 159 -27.14 -10.91 5.33
CA GLU A 159 -27.54 -10.15 4.12
C GLU A 159 -27.50 -11.01 2.83
N VAL A 160 -26.97 -12.25 2.89
CA VAL A 160 -26.85 -13.14 1.72
C VAL A 160 -28.08 -14.06 1.55
N ALA A 161 -29.04 -14.06 2.49
CA ALA A 161 -30.20 -14.95 2.47
C ALA A 161 -31.52 -14.29 1.99
N ALA A 162 -31.47 -13.09 1.43
CA ALA A 162 -32.66 -12.30 1.06
C ALA A 162 -32.75 -11.99 -0.46
N ASP A 163 -32.27 -12.89 -1.33
CA ASP A 163 -32.56 -12.85 -2.78
C ASP A 163 -33.00 -14.23 -3.30
#